data_9775004d525f94a3a0fc0d312e435433
#
_entry.id   9775004d525f94a3a0fc0d312e435433
#
_cell.length_a   1.000
_cell.length_b   1.000
_cell.length_c   1.000
_cell.angle_alpha   90.00
_cell.angle_beta   90.00
_cell.angle_gamma   90.00
#
_symmetry.space_group_name_H-M   'P 1'
#
loop_
_entity.id
_entity.type
_entity.pdbx_description
1 polymer ?
#
loop_
_entity_poly.entity_id
_entity_poly.type
_entity_poly.pdbx_seq_one_letter_code
_entity_poly.pdbx_strand_id
1 'polypeptide(L)'
;LVSHIGYMIFGVALGTAQGLSGAIFYAVHHILVQTALFLVVGLIERQAGTSSLRRLGSLIYTAPLIAILYFIPAMNLGGIPPFSGFLGKIMLLQAGANEGSWLSWVLIGGAVVTSLLTLYVMILVWAKGFLRDRGDAPEGNLAMVRPSPLGEVTELSLIHI
;
A
#
# COMPACT_ATOMS: atom_id res chain seq x y z
N LEU A 1 8.53 -2.67 -0.28
CA LEU A 1 8.83 -3.86 0.53
C LEU A 1 10.13 -3.69 1.31
N VAL A 2 11.27 -3.43 0.65
CA VAL A 2 12.60 -3.31 1.28
C VAL A 2 12.61 -2.31 2.44
N SER A 3 12.01 -1.12 2.28
CA SER A 3 11.96 -0.10 3.33
C SER A 3 11.21 -0.56 4.58
N HIS A 4 10.17 -1.37 4.42
CA HIS A 4 9.41 -1.91 5.55
C HIS A 4 10.18 -2.98 6.33
N ILE A 5 10.95 -3.80 5.63
CA ILE A 5 11.91 -4.73 6.26
C ILE A 5 12.95 -3.93 7.05
N GLY A 6 13.43 -2.81 6.51
CA GLY A 6 14.34 -1.90 7.22
C GLY A 6 13.80 -1.41 8.57
N TYR A 7 12.51 -1.09 8.65
CA TYR A 7 11.86 -0.74 9.93
C TYR A 7 11.90 -1.89 10.95
N MET A 8 11.64 -3.12 10.49
CA MET A 8 11.67 -4.29 11.37
C MET A 8 13.08 -4.56 11.89
N ILE A 9 14.08 -4.52 11.01
CA ILE A 9 15.50 -4.70 11.37
C ILE A 9 15.94 -3.60 12.34
N PHE A 10 15.54 -2.34 12.09
CA PHE A 10 15.83 -1.23 12.99
C PHE A 10 15.30 -1.49 14.41
N GLY A 11 14.03 -1.91 14.54
CA GLY A 11 13.45 -2.22 15.84
C GLY A 11 14.16 -3.35 16.58
N VAL A 12 14.59 -4.40 15.87
CA VAL A 12 15.36 -5.52 16.45
C VAL A 12 16.78 -5.07 16.82
N ALA A 13 17.42 -4.26 15.96
CA ALA A 13 18.80 -3.79 16.18
C ALA A 13 18.97 -2.88 17.41
N LEU A 14 17.88 -2.22 17.85
CA LEU A 14 17.88 -1.44 19.10
C LEU A 14 18.13 -2.29 20.35
N GLY A 15 17.90 -3.60 20.32
CA GLY A 15 18.12 -4.51 21.45
C GLY A 15 17.27 -4.22 22.68
N THR A 16 16.23 -3.38 22.56
CA THR A 16 15.33 -2.99 23.64
C THR A 16 13.99 -3.71 23.56
N ALA A 17 13.33 -3.93 24.70
CA ALA A 17 11.98 -4.50 24.72
C ALA A 17 10.98 -3.67 23.91
N GLN A 18 11.11 -2.34 23.94
CA GLN A 18 10.27 -1.43 23.17
C GLN A 18 10.53 -1.55 21.67
N GLY A 19 11.79 -1.61 21.24
CA GLY A 19 12.16 -1.82 19.84
C GLY A 19 11.66 -3.16 19.30
N LEU A 20 11.83 -4.23 20.07
CA LEU A 20 11.35 -5.57 19.70
C LEU A 20 9.83 -5.62 19.60
N SER A 21 9.11 -5.05 20.57
CA SER A 21 7.64 -4.97 20.54
C SER A 21 7.14 -4.19 19.33
N GLY A 22 7.78 -3.06 19.00
CA GLY A 22 7.49 -2.26 17.82
C GLY A 22 7.75 -3.04 16.53
N ALA A 23 8.86 -3.79 16.44
CA ALA A 23 9.19 -4.62 15.28
C ALA A 23 8.17 -5.74 15.07
N ILE A 24 7.76 -6.44 16.12
CA ILE A 24 6.74 -7.51 16.04
C ILE A 24 5.39 -6.94 15.61
N PHE A 25 4.95 -5.86 16.24
CA PHE A 25 3.70 -5.18 15.87
C PHE A 25 3.72 -4.77 14.40
N TYR A 26 4.82 -4.14 13.97
CA TYR A 26 4.97 -3.68 12.59
C TYR A 26 5.04 -4.84 11.60
N ALA A 27 5.65 -5.96 11.95
CA ALA A 27 5.69 -7.16 11.10
C ALA A 27 4.29 -7.74 10.86
N VAL A 28 3.51 -7.94 11.92
CA VAL A 28 2.13 -8.43 11.82
C VAL A 28 1.27 -7.47 10.98
N HIS A 29 1.35 -6.17 11.30
CA HIS A 29 0.67 -5.13 10.54
C HIS A 29 1.03 -5.16 9.05
N HIS A 30 2.34 -5.23 8.74
CA HIS A 30 2.83 -5.23 7.36
C HIS A 30 2.35 -6.45 6.57
N ILE A 31 2.36 -7.66 7.17
CA ILE A 31 1.85 -8.87 6.54
C ILE A 31 0.38 -8.70 6.15
N LEU A 32 -0.46 -8.22 7.07
CA LEU A 32 -1.89 -8.03 6.82
C LEU A 32 -2.16 -7.02 5.71
N VAL A 33 -1.53 -5.85 5.80
CA VAL A 33 -1.73 -4.75 4.84
C VAL A 33 -1.18 -5.09 3.47
N GLN A 34 -0.01 -5.73 3.41
CA GLN A 34 0.61 -6.14 2.16
C GLN A 34 -0.21 -7.22 1.46
N THR A 35 -0.72 -8.20 2.20
CA THR A 35 -1.63 -9.22 1.67
C THR A 35 -2.89 -8.58 1.11
N ALA A 36 -3.52 -7.66 1.85
CA ALA A 36 -4.69 -6.94 1.38
C ALA A 36 -4.41 -6.18 0.07
N LEU A 37 -3.27 -5.49 -0.04
CA LEU A 37 -2.88 -4.79 -1.27
C LEU A 37 -2.68 -5.75 -2.45
N PHE A 38 -2.05 -6.90 -2.25
CA PHE A 38 -1.89 -7.90 -3.33
C PHE A 38 -3.22 -8.44 -3.81
N LEU A 39 -4.14 -8.74 -2.89
CA LEU A 39 -5.50 -9.18 -3.27
C LEU A 39 -6.25 -8.11 -4.06
N VAL A 40 -6.15 -6.85 -3.64
CA VAL A 40 -6.78 -5.73 -4.35
C VAL A 40 -6.17 -5.52 -5.74
N VAL A 41 -4.84 -5.64 -5.88
CA VAL A 41 -4.19 -5.58 -7.20
C VAL A 41 -4.69 -6.69 -8.11
N GLY A 42 -4.88 -7.90 -7.59
CA GLY A 42 -5.50 -9.00 -8.32
C GLY A 42 -6.95 -8.70 -8.77
N LEU A 43 -7.74 -8.03 -7.92
CA LEU A 43 -9.09 -7.58 -8.29
C LEU A 43 -9.04 -6.49 -9.38
N ILE A 44 -8.10 -5.55 -9.28
CA ILE A 44 -7.89 -4.52 -10.32
C ILE A 44 -7.55 -5.18 -11.65
N GLU A 45 -6.65 -6.16 -11.65
CA GLU A 45 -6.25 -6.86 -12.87
C GLU A 45 -7.42 -7.62 -13.49
N ARG A 46 -8.25 -8.29 -12.69
CA ARG A 46 -9.48 -8.96 -13.19
C ARG A 46 -10.48 -7.97 -13.76
N GLN A 47 -10.67 -6.81 -13.12
CA GLN A 47 -11.64 -5.80 -13.55
C GLN A 47 -11.18 -5.00 -14.76
N ALA A 48 -9.90 -4.65 -14.84
CA ALA A 48 -9.35 -3.77 -15.87
C ALA A 48 -8.65 -4.53 -17.01
N GLY A 49 -8.45 -5.85 -16.86
CA GLY A 49 -7.67 -6.67 -17.79
C GLY A 49 -6.16 -6.39 -17.76
N THR A 50 -5.69 -5.56 -16.83
CA THR A 50 -4.28 -5.17 -16.71
C THR A 50 -3.96 -4.63 -15.32
N SER A 51 -2.74 -4.86 -14.85
CA SER A 51 -2.16 -4.22 -13.65
C SER A 51 -1.23 -3.05 -13.98
N SER A 52 -1.04 -2.75 -15.27
CA SER A 52 -0.15 -1.67 -15.70
C SER A 52 -0.75 -0.29 -15.44
N LEU A 53 -0.09 0.52 -14.62
CA LEU A 53 -0.50 1.92 -14.35
C LEU A 53 -0.56 2.80 -15.61
N ARG A 54 0.11 2.41 -16.69
CA ARG A 54 0.06 3.14 -17.97
C ARG A 54 -1.29 2.97 -18.67
N ARG A 55 -1.97 1.83 -18.43
CA ARG A 55 -3.25 1.47 -19.04
C ARG A 55 -4.45 1.72 -18.12
N LEU A 56 -4.18 1.85 -16.80
CA LEU A 56 -5.21 2.08 -15.80
C LEU A 56 -5.66 3.55 -15.80
N GLY A 57 -6.96 3.75 -15.55
CA GLY A 57 -7.58 5.05 -15.35
C GLY A 57 -9.06 4.90 -15.03
N SER A 58 -9.65 5.93 -14.45
CA SER A 58 -11.09 6.05 -14.13
C SER A 58 -11.66 4.91 -13.26
N LEU A 59 -10.82 4.17 -12.52
CA LEU A 59 -11.28 3.07 -11.68
C LEU A 59 -12.22 3.52 -10.56
N ILE A 60 -12.14 4.78 -10.14
CA ILE A 60 -13.07 5.32 -9.12
C ILE A 60 -14.52 5.32 -9.61
N TYR A 61 -14.75 5.49 -10.91
CA TYR A 61 -16.09 5.50 -11.52
C TYR A 61 -16.55 4.10 -11.94
N THR A 62 -15.61 3.26 -12.41
CA THR A 62 -15.93 1.93 -12.94
C THR A 62 -15.97 0.85 -11.86
N ALA A 63 -15.21 1.03 -10.78
CA ALA A 63 -15.09 0.06 -9.70
C ALA A 63 -14.86 0.76 -8.34
N PRO A 64 -15.85 1.52 -7.82
CA PRO A 64 -15.69 2.33 -6.61
C PRO A 64 -15.36 1.49 -5.37
N LEU A 65 -15.86 0.27 -5.28
CA LEU A 65 -15.54 -0.63 -4.18
C LEU A 65 -14.05 -1.01 -4.18
N ILE A 66 -13.49 -1.31 -5.36
CA ILE A 66 -12.05 -1.61 -5.49
C ILE A 66 -11.21 -0.37 -5.13
N ALA A 67 -11.70 0.82 -5.47
CA ALA A 67 -11.06 2.06 -5.07
C ALA A 67 -10.95 2.17 -3.54
N ILE A 68 -12.02 1.95 -2.80
CA ILE A 68 -12.01 1.98 -1.33
C ILE A 68 -11.11 0.88 -0.77
N LEU A 69 -11.21 -0.35 -1.30
CA LEU A 69 -10.40 -1.49 -0.89
C LEU A 69 -8.90 -1.27 -1.12
N TYR A 70 -8.52 -0.50 -2.14
CA TYR A 70 -7.12 -0.08 -2.34
C TYR A 70 -6.74 1.04 -1.39
N PHE A 71 -7.59 2.06 -1.25
CA PHE A 71 -7.27 3.29 -0.51
C PHE A 71 -6.92 3.01 0.96
N ILE A 72 -7.73 2.19 1.64
CA ILE A 72 -7.56 1.90 3.07
C ILE A 72 -6.18 1.27 3.35
N PRO A 73 -5.79 0.12 2.74
CA PRO A 73 -4.47 -0.47 3.00
C PRO A 73 -3.32 0.38 2.45
N ALA A 74 -3.51 1.12 1.36
CA ALA A 74 -2.48 2.01 0.83
C ALA A 74 -2.14 3.15 1.80
N MET A 75 -3.16 3.81 2.38
CA MET A 75 -2.96 4.86 3.38
C MET A 75 -2.38 4.28 4.68
N ASN A 76 -2.79 3.07 5.04
CA ASN A 76 -2.27 2.35 6.19
C ASN A 76 -0.76 2.04 6.02
N LEU A 77 -0.34 1.56 4.85
CA LEU A 77 1.06 1.31 4.53
C LEU A 77 1.88 2.62 4.48
N GLY A 78 1.29 3.69 3.97
CA GLY A 78 1.87 5.04 4.00
C GLY A 78 2.13 5.54 5.42
N GLY A 79 1.34 5.08 6.38
CA GLY A 79 1.46 5.47 7.79
C GLY A 79 0.83 6.83 8.08
N ILE A 80 -0.39 7.05 7.58
CA ILE A 80 -1.16 8.26 7.89
C ILE A 80 -2.00 8.02 9.14
N PRO A 81 -2.11 8.99 10.07
CA PRO A 81 -3.10 8.94 11.13
C PRO A 81 -4.52 8.89 10.53
N PRO A 82 -5.47 8.09 11.04
CA PRO A 82 -5.45 7.32 12.30
C PRO A 82 -5.07 5.83 12.12
N PHE A 83 -4.46 5.44 11.02
CA PHE A 83 -4.21 4.03 10.70
C PHE A 83 -3.11 3.40 11.57
N SER A 84 -3.20 2.06 11.75
CA SER A 84 -2.26 1.29 12.58
C SER A 84 -0.81 1.31 12.09
N GLY A 85 -0.59 1.52 10.78
CA GLY A 85 0.75 1.71 10.22
C GLY A 85 1.48 2.93 10.76
N PHE A 86 0.75 4.00 11.07
CA PHE A 86 1.29 5.18 11.76
C PHE A 86 1.74 4.83 13.18
N LEU A 87 0.91 4.10 13.94
CA LEU A 87 1.23 3.70 15.30
C LEU A 87 2.50 2.84 15.37
N GLY A 88 2.60 1.84 14.48
CA GLY A 88 3.78 0.97 14.41
C GLY A 88 5.08 1.73 14.09
N LYS A 89 5.01 2.70 13.17
CA LYS A 89 6.17 3.56 12.85
C LYS A 89 6.53 4.45 14.04
N ILE A 90 5.57 5.09 14.70
CA ILE A 90 5.83 5.92 15.89
C ILE A 90 6.47 5.09 17.00
N MET A 91 5.98 3.89 17.29
CA MET A 91 6.57 3.02 18.32
C MET A 91 8.06 2.76 18.05
N LEU A 92 8.42 2.48 16.80
CA LEU A 92 9.81 2.25 16.39
C LEU A 92 10.66 3.52 16.49
N LEU A 93 10.13 4.66 16.04
CA LEU A 93 10.83 5.94 16.14
C LEU A 93 11.05 6.38 17.59
N GLN A 94 10.06 6.18 18.46
CA GLN A 94 10.18 6.44 19.90
C GLN A 94 11.21 5.53 20.56
N ALA A 95 11.23 4.24 20.20
CA ALA A 95 12.24 3.31 20.72
C ALA A 95 13.64 3.74 20.34
N GLY A 96 13.86 4.18 19.09
CA GLY A 96 15.14 4.70 18.64
C GLY A 96 15.51 6.04 19.29
N ALA A 97 14.55 6.93 19.51
CA ALA A 97 14.78 8.21 20.19
C ALA A 97 15.17 8.01 21.67
N ASN A 98 14.56 7.01 22.33
CA ASN A 98 14.86 6.68 23.73
C ASN A 98 16.26 6.05 23.90
N GLU A 99 16.76 5.35 22.88
CA GLU A 99 18.12 4.82 22.87
C GLU A 99 19.17 5.95 22.78
N GLY A 100 18.84 7.03 22.05
CA GLY A 100 19.57 8.31 22.09
C GLY A 100 20.92 8.36 21.39
N SER A 101 21.40 7.27 20.73
CA SER A 101 22.66 7.30 20.01
C SER A 101 22.56 8.16 18.73
N TRP A 102 23.69 8.71 18.28
CA TRP A 102 23.74 9.45 17.02
C TRP A 102 23.30 8.59 15.82
N LEU A 103 23.62 7.28 15.86
CA LEU A 103 23.25 6.33 14.82
C LEU A 103 21.72 6.14 14.77
N SER A 104 21.07 6.02 15.93
CA SER A 104 19.60 5.95 16.01
C SER A 104 18.94 7.18 15.41
N TRP A 105 19.47 8.38 15.62
CA TRP A 105 18.94 9.59 14.99
C TRP A 105 19.10 9.60 13.48
N VAL A 106 20.21 9.11 12.95
CA VAL A 106 20.40 8.96 11.49
C VAL A 106 19.40 7.97 10.92
N LEU A 107 19.18 6.84 11.59
CA LEU A 107 18.22 5.82 11.17
C LEU A 107 16.78 6.33 11.25
N ILE A 108 16.43 7.11 12.28
CA ILE A 108 15.12 7.79 12.39
C ILE A 108 14.92 8.73 11.19
N GLY A 109 15.92 9.54 10.85
CA GLY A 109 15.86 10.41 9.68
C GLY A 109 15.60 9.64 8.38
N GLY A 110 16.35 8.55 8.16
CA GLY A 110 16.14 7.65 7.03
C GLY A 110 14.74 7.01 7.02
N ALA A 111 14.26 6.60 8.19
CA ALA A 111 12.92 6.03 8.35
C ALA A 111 11.81 7.03 7.98
N VAL A 112 11.93 8.30 8.39
CA VAL A 112 10.98 9.36 8.03
C VAL A 112 10.99 9.59 6.53
N VAL A 113 12.16 9.72 5.91
CA VAL A 113 12.29 9.91 4.45
C VAL A 113 11.66 8.75 3.69
N THR A 114 11.94 7.50 4.07
CA THR A 114 11.35 6.32 3.41
C THR A 114 9.84 6.22 3.61
N SER A 115 9.33 6.71 4.75
CA SER A 115 7.88 6.80 5.00
C SER A 115 7.20 7.78 4.04
N LEU A 116 7.80 8.96 3.86
CA LEU A 116 7.29 9.98 2.93
C LEU A 116 7.34 9.50 1.48
N LEU A 117 8.42 8.80 1.09
CA LEU A 117 8.52 8.21 -0.25
C LEU A 117 7.48 7.11 -0.48
N THR A 118 7.20 6.27 0.53
CA THR A 118 6.16 5.25 0.45
C THR A 118 4.79 5.91 0.26
N LEU A 119 4.49 6.93 1.05
CA LEU A 119 3.26 7.70 0.93
C LEU A 119 3.11 8.32 -0.46
N TYR A 120 4.16 8.96 -0.95
CA TYR A 120 4.19 9.54 -2.29
C TYR A 120 3.86 8.52 -3.37
N VAL A 121 4.49 7.33 -3.32
CA VAL A 121 4.22 6.26 -4.28
C VAL A 121 2.78 5.78 -4.19
N MET A 122 2.21 5.60 -2.99
CA MET A 122 0.82 5.18 -2.83
C MET A 122 -0.17 6.20 -3.39
N ILE A 123 0.08 7.50 -3.15
CA ILE A 123 -0.72 8.59 -3.73
C ILE A 123 -0.57 8.63 -5.26
N LEU A 124 0.63 8.41 -5.78
CA LEU A 124 0.87 8.38 -7.22
C LEU A 124 0.10 7.24 -7.91
N VAL A 125 0.10 6.05 -7.31
CA VAL A 125 -0.69 4.90 -7.81
C VAL A 125 -2.18 5.22 -7.74
N TRP A 126 -2.65 5.82 -6.65
CA TRP A 126 -4.03 6.27 -6.51
C TRP A 126 -4.42 7.27 -7.59
N ALA A 127 -3.63 8.32 -7.77
CA ALA A 127 -3.92 9.36 -8.76
C ALA A 127 -3.94 8.82 -10.19
N LYS A 128 -2.99 7.97 -10.55
CA LYS A 128 -2.88 7.43 -11.92
C LYS A 128 -3.87 6.31 -12.21
N GLY A 129 -4.14 5.44 -11.24
CA GLY A 129 -5.01 4.29 -11.44
C GLY A 129 -6.49 4.61 -11.28
N PHE A 130 -6.83 5.50 -10.35
CA PHE A 130 -8.21 5.72 -9.95
C PHE A 130 -8.79 7.06 -10.40
N LEU A 131 -7.99 8.13 -10.38
CA LEU A 131 -8.48 9.49 -10.67
C LEU A 131 -8.23 9.93 -12.12
N ARG A 132 -7.12 9.50 -12.74
CA ARG A 132 -6.78 9.90 -14.10
C ARG A 132 -7.81 9.37 -15.08
N ASP A 133 -8.24 10.19 -16.06
CA ASP A 133 -9.11 9.73 -17.14
C ASP A 133 -8.44 8.62 -17.97
N ARG A 134 -9.24 7.65 -18.38
CA ARG A 134 -8.75 6.52 -19.18
C ARG A 134 -8.23 6.98 -20.54
N GLY A 135 -8.84 8.03 -21.13
CA GLY A 135 -8.39 8.64 -22.37
C GLY A 135 -7.01 9.29 -22.27
N ASP A 136 -6.61 9.75 -21.08
CA ASP A 136 -5.32 10.37 -20.82
C ASP A 136 -4.22 9.34 -20.50
N ALA A 137 -4.57 8.06 -20.37
CA ALA A 137 -3.58 7.01 -20.17
C ALA A 137 -2.86 6.72 -21.49
N PRO A 138 -1.51 6.71 -21.55
CA PRO A 138 -0.75 6.53 -22.82
C PRO A 138 -1.14 5.29 -23.63
N GLU A 139 -1.69 4.28 -22.98
CA GLU A 139 -2.13 3.00 -23.56
C GLU A 139 -3.58 2.67 -23.19
N GLY A 140 -4.37 3.66 -22.80
CA GLY A 140 -5.72 3.50 -22.24
C GLY A 140 -6.77 2.88 -23.19
N ASN A 141 -6.58 2.98 -24.49
CA ASN A 141 -7.49 2.44 -25.49
C ASN A 141 -7.44 0.91 -25.66
N LEU A 142 -6.47 0.23 -25.06
CA LEU A 142 -6.31 -1.21 -25.22
C LEU A 142 -7.16 -2.04 -24.25
N ALA A 143 -7.68 -1.46 -23.19
CA ALA A 143 -8.48 -2.15 -22.19
C ALA A 143 -9.95 -1.68 -22.22
N MET A 144 -10.68 -2.02 -23.26
CA MET A 144 -12.15 -1.91 -23.28
C MET A 144 -12.78 -3.02 -22.46
N VAL A 145 -12.51 -3.05 -21.15
CA VAL A 145 -13.36 -3.85 -20.26
C VAL A 145 -14.58 -3.01 -19.91
N ARG A 146 -15.75 -3.46 -20.34
CA ARG A 146 -17.02 -2.85 -19.94
C ARG A 146 -17.08 -2.81 -18.39
N PRO A 147 -17.61 -1.75 -17.79
CA PRO A 147 -17.92 -1.78 -16.36
C PRO A 147 -18.93 -2.90 -16.15
N SER A 148 -18.47 -4.03 -15.59
CA SER A 148 -19.40 -5.06 -15.13
C SER A 148 -19.70 -4.78 -13.66
N PRO A 149 -20.98 -4.70 -13.26
CA PRO A 149 -21.34 -4.80 -11.86
C PRO A 149 -20.78 -6.10 -11.31
N LEU A 150 -20.39 -6.11 -10.03
CA LEU A 150 -19.78 -7.26 -9.34
C LEU A 150 -20.51 -8.61 -9.55
N GLY A 151 -21.78 -8.57 -10.02
CA GLY A 151 -22.59 -9.75 -10.33
C GLY A 151 -22.24 -10.46 -11.63
N GLU A 152 -21.70 -9.77 -12.64
CA GLU A 152 -21.38 -10.41 -13.95
C GLU A 152 -20.04 -11.16 -13.93
N VAL A 153 -19.17 -10.89 -12.96
CA VAL A 153 -17.88 -11.59 -12.83
C VAL A 153 -18.07 -13.07 -12.44
N THR A 154 -19.19 -13.40 -11.83
CA THR A 154 -19.56 -14.78 -11.46
C THR A 154 -20.05 -15.61 -12.63
N GLU A 155 -20.70 -15.00 -13.63
CA GLU A 155 -21.22 -15.76 -14.77
C GLU A 155 -20.13 -16.11 -15.79
N LEU A 156 -19.15 -15.22 -16.01
CA LEU A 156 -18.05 -15.51 -16.95
C LEU A 156 -17.09 -16.58 -16.42
N SER A 157 -17.00 -16.79 -15.10
CA SER A 157 -16.19 -17.87 -14.54
C SER A 157 -16.82 -19.25 -14.65
N LEU A 158 -18.14 -19.34 -14.88
CA LEU A 158 -18.87 -20.58 -15.03
C LEU A 158 -18.91 -21.11 -16.49
N ILE A 159 -18.53 -20.26 -17.46
CA ILE A 159 -18.56 -20.62 -18.89
C ILE A 159 -17.21 -21.21 -19.37
N HIS A 160 -16.15 -21.13 -18.55
CA HIS A 160 -14.81 -21.61 -18.90
C HIS A 160 -14.31 -22.73 -17.97
N ILE A 161 -15.19 -23.57 -17.42
CA ILE A 161 -14.83 -24.86 -16.79
C ILE A 161 -15.27 -25.98 -17.70
#